data_8087a696ffc3a4be8ce87160c4499980
#
_entry.id   8087a696ffc3a4be8ce87160c4499980
#
_cell.length_a   1.000
_cell.length_b   1.000
_cell.length_c   1.000
_cell.angle_alpha   90.00
_cell.angle_beta   90.00
_cell.angle_gamma   90.00
#
_symmetry.space_group_name_H-M   'P 1'
#
loop_
_entity.id
_entity.type
_entity.pdbx_description
1 polymer ?
#
loop_
_entity_poly.entity_id
_entity_poly.type
_entity_poly.pdbx_seq_one_letter_code
_entity_poly.pdbx_strand_id
1 'polypeptide(L)'
;MLATVCALAVATAAQPKEPARDEPATSLPLASSEPVSSALLPTPAPTKQAPRVSPAHMSDDLTCPKGMTVVDGEECSEVDQPCLEWADDPGADPMRCLHFGESRCVGRLTHARFCIDRYEYPNVAGARPVVMKSWDQASSLCAARGRRLCKGSEWTLACEGEERLPYPYGRDRDASACNVDLPVSGPFPRWVEHPPKGVGVSLVDWRARSGEWERCVSPYGVYDMTGNVDEWVVNESGHPFASGLKGGYWGPVRDRCRPMTVAHDTKFAFYQIGFRCCADAPRAK
;
A
#
# COMPACT_ATOMS: atom_id res chain seq x y z
N MET A 1 8.92 0.69 -70.72
CA MET A 1 10.13 0.94 -69.95
C MET A 1 10.12 2.43 -69.56
N LEU A 2 9.67 2.74 -68.36
CA LEU A 2 9.85 4.07 -67.76
C LEU A 2 10.29 3.83 -66.33
N ALA A 3 11.50 4.28 -65.98
CA ALA A 3 12.10 4.23 -64.69
C ALA A 3 11.68 5.49 -63.93
N THR A 4 11.01 5.33 -62.79
CA THR A 4 10.67 6.40 -61.86
C THR A 4 11.77 6.53 -60.82
N VAL A 5 12.51 7.63 -60.86
CA VAL A 5 13.53 7.96 -59.85
C VAL A 5 12.86 8.57 -58.65
N CYS A 6 13.01 7.92 -57.47
CA CYS A 6 12.53 8.41 -56.18
C CYS A 6 13.66 9.24 -55.54
N ALA A 7 13.44 10.55 -55.36
CA ALA A 7 14.37 11.46 -54.69
C ALA A 7 14.18 11.33 -53.17
N LEU A 8 15.23 10.98 -52.42
CA LEU A 8 15.29 11.05 -50.96
C LEU A 8 15.54 12.49 -50.53
N ALA A 9 14.62 13.07 -49.77
CA ALA A 9 14.83 14.31 -49.06
C ALA A 9 15.55 14.03 -47.72
N VAL A 10 16.74 14.60 -47.57
CA VAL A 10 17.51 14.56 -46.31
C VAL A 10 17.03 15.72 -45.45
N ALA A 11 16.40 15.38 -44.35
CA ALA A 11 16.02 16.33 -43.28
C ALA A 11 17.26 16.61 -42.40
N THR A 12 17.76 17.83 -42.40
CA THR A 12 18.79 18.31 -41.49
C THR A 12 18.18 18.55 -40.10
N ALA A 13 18.64 17.79 -39.12
CA ALA A 13 18.29 17.98 -37.70
C ALA A 13 19.01 19.22 -37.15
N ALA A 14 18.25 20.14 -36.56
CA ALA A 14 18.77 21.29 -35.83
C ALA A 14 19.37 20.87 -34.51
N GLN A 15 20.58 21.30 -34.20
CA GLN A 15 21.26 21.09 -32.93
C GLN A 15 20.64 21.97 -31.82
N PRO A 16 20.54 21.48 -30.60
CA PRO A 16 20.10 22.29 -29.45
C PRO A 16 21.21 23.25 -29.01
N LYS A 17 20.82 24.48 -28.73
CA LYS A 17 21.64 25.58 -28.25
C LYS A 17 22.10 25.33 -26.83
N GLU A 18 23.39 25.44 -26.56
CA GLU A 18 24.03 25.40 -25.24
C GLU A 18 23.57 26.58 -24.36
N PRO A 19 23.31 26.39 -23.03
CA PRO A 19 23.02 27.51 -22.14
C PRO A 19 24.32 28.23 -21.75
N ALA A 20 24.22 29.56 -21.66
CA ALA A 20 25.31 30.49 -21.34
C ALA A 20 25.83 30.28 -19.93
N ARG A 21 27.14 30.49 -19.74
CA ARG A 21 27.89 30.44 -18.49
C ARG A 21 27.69 31.69 -17.64
N ASP A 22 27.55 31.45 -16.38
CA ASP A 22 27.95 32.18 -15.16
C ASP A 22 28.09 33.70 -15.16
N GLU A 23 27.24 34.34 -14.37
CA GLU A 23 27.56 35.60 -13.68
C GLU A 23 27.86 35.33 -12.18
N PRO A 24 28.78 36.08 -11.54
CA PRO A 24 29.22 35.81 -10.18
C PRO A 24 28.22 36.30 -9.13
N ALA A 25 28.05 35.50 -8.11
CA ALA A 25 27.21 35.76 -6.96
C ALA A 25 27.62 37.03 -6.20
N THR A 26 26.71 37.99 -6.12
CA THR A 26 26.82 39.15 -5.29
C THR A 26 26.47 38.76 -3.83
N SER A 27 27.39 39.01 -2.91
CA SER A 27 27.27 38.78 -1.48
C SER A 27 26.17 39.68 -0.88
N LEU A 28 25.17 39.06 -0.22
CA LEU A 28 24.17 39.72 0.60
C LEU A 28 24.74 39.99 2.00
N PRO A 29 24.42 41.14 2.65
CA PRO A 29 24.90 41.47 3.97
C PRO A 29 24.18 40.66 5.07
N LEU A 30 24.93 40.32 6.13
CA LEU A 30 24.41 39.69 7.35
C LEU A 30 23.33 40.60 8.00
N ALA A 31 22.13 40.06 8.12
CA ALA A 31 21.08 40.65 8.91
C ALA A 31 21.30 40.34 10.41
N SER A 32 21.27 41.36 11.23
CA SER A 32 21.37 41.33 12.69
C SER A 32 20.20 40.55 13.29
N SER A 33 20.52 39.69 14.24
CA SER A 33 19.57 38.89 15.03
C SER A 33 18.83 39.77 16.05
N GLU A 34 17.54 39.99 15.83
CA GLU A 34 16.63 40.44 16.89
C GLU A 34 16.09 39.26 17.70
N PRO A 35 15.83 39.40 19.01
CA PRO A 35 15.35 38.30 19.84
C PRO A 35 13.89 37.95 19.51
N VAL A 36 13.66 36.70 19.13
CA VAL A 36 12.31 36.17 18.88
C VAL A 36 11.56 36.08 20.21
N SER A 37 10.49 36.84 20.32
CA SER A 37 9.52 36.79 21.42
C SER A 37 8.90 35.39 21.50
N SER A 38 8.94 34.78 22.70
CA SER A 38 8.34 33.48 23.00
C SER A 38 6.81 33.59 22.88
N ALA A 39 6.27 33.32 21.70
CA ALA A 39 4.83 33.10 21.51
C ALA A 39 4.48 31.70 22.02
N LEU A 40 3.58 31.65 23.00
CA LEU A 40 3.01 30.41 23.54
C LEU A 40 2.39 29.58 22.39
N LEU A 41 2.88 28.36 22.21
CA LEU A 41 2.32 27.41 21.28
C LEU A 41 0.85 27.13 21.66
N PRO A 42 -0.08 27.07 20.68
CA PRO A 42 -1.46 26.72 20.97
C PRO A 42 -1.51 25.27 21.47
N THR A 43 -2.28 25.06 22.53
CA THR A 43 -2.58 23.73 23.09
C THR A 43 -3.20 22.85 21.99
N PRO A 44 -2.71 21.63 21.78
CA PRO A 44 -3.30 20.73 20.77
C PRO A 44 -4.77 20.44 21.14
N ALA A 45 -5.63 20.52 20.12
CA ALA A 45 -7.04 20.16 20.24
C ALA A 45 -7.17 18.69 20.68
N PRO A 46 -8.24 18.30 21.40
CA PRO A 46 -8.41 16.94 21.87
C PRO A 46 -8.49 15.99 20.68
N THR A 47 -7.50 15.11 20.58
CA THR A 47 -7.43 14.02 19.59
C THR A 47 -8.65 13.14 19.75
N LYS A 48 -9.47 13.01 18.73
CA LYS A 48 -10.52 11.97 18.67
C LYS A 48 -9.85 10.63 18.89
N GLN A 49 -10.23 9.95 19.95
CA GLN A 49 -9.69 8.64 20.30
C GLN A 49 -9.87 7.68 19.14
N ALA A 50 -8.78 6.98 18.77
CA ALA A 50 -8.86 5.84 17.88
C ALA A 50 -9.92 4.84 18.38
N PRO A 51 -10.60 4.11 17.49
CA PRO A 51 -11.60 3.13 17.88
C PRO A 51 -10.97 2.16 18.89
N ARG A 52 -11.58 2.04 20.06
CA ARG A 52 -11.13 1.07 21.06
C ARG A 52 -11.38 -0.31 20.50
N VAL A 53 -10.30 -1.05 20.25
CA VAL A 53 -10.39 -2.50 19.99
C VAL A 53 -11.15 -3.10 21.17
N SER A 54 -12.36 -3.58 20.91
CA SER A 54 -13.18 -4.21 21.96
C SER A 54 -12.46 -5.45 22.50
N PRO A 55 -12.36 -5.63 23.85
CA PRO A 55 -11.70 -6.80 24.45
C PRO A 55 -12.32 -8.15 24.06
N ALA A 56 -13.52 -8.14 23.48
CA ALA A 56 -14.23 -9.36 23.07
C ALA A 56 -13.51 -10.18 21.98
N HIS A 57 -12.62 -9.58 21.17
CA HIS A 57 -11.91 -10.30 20.13
C HIS A 57 -10.58 -10.95 20.58
N MET A 58 -10.15 -10.76 21.82
CA MET A 58 -8.91 -11.35 22.33
C MET A 58 -9.04 -12.81 22.79
N SER A 59 -10.24 -13.32 22.99
CA SER A 59 -10.46 -14.69 23.49
C SER A 59 -10.43 -15.78 22.43
N ASP A 60 -10.61 -15.43 21.14
CA ASP A 60 -10.67 -16.40 20.03
C ASP A 60 -9.30 -16.73 19.41
N ASP A 61 -8.22 -16.12 19.89
CA ASP A 61 -6.84 -16.36 19.43
C ASP A 61 -6.36 -17.82 19.65
N LEU A 62 -7.05 -18.56 20.49
CA LEU A 62 -6.75 -19.97 20.79
C LEU A 62 -7.18 -20.93 19.66
N THR A 63 -7.95 -20.47 18.69
CA THR A 63 -8.43 -21.30 17.57
C THR A 63 -7.57 -21.19 16.32
N CYS A 64 -6.81 -20.12 16.17
CA CYS A 64 -5.91 -19.91 15.03
C CYS A 64 -4.48 -20.36 15.33
N PRO A 65 -3.69 -20.71 14.29
CA PRO A 65 -2.26 -20.96 14.44
C PRO A 65 -1.54 -19.76 15.10
N LYS A 66 -0.47 -20.05 15.84
CA LYS A 66 0.31 -19.00 16.54
C LYS A 66 0.71 -17.86 15.61
N GLY A 67 0.47 -16.62 16.04
CA GLY A 67 0.78 -15.39 15.29
C GLY A 67 -0.32 -14.96 14.32
N MET A 68 -1.39 -15.73 14.21
CA MET A 68 -2.57 -15.36 13.43
C MET A 68 -3.68 -14.85 14.34
N THR A 69 -4.61 -14.09 13.79
CA THR A 69 -5.87 -13.71 14.45
C THR A 69 -7.05 -14.30 13.68
N VAL A 70 -8.14 -14.54 14.38
CA VAL A 70 -9.40 -14.94 13.75
C VAL A 70 -10.09 -13.71 13.19
N VAL A 71 -10.58 -13.83 11.97
CA VAL A 71 -11.54 -12.91 11.35
C VAL A 71 -12.85 -13.67 11.24
N ASP A 72 -13.90 -13.12 11.85
CA ASP A 72 -15.23 -13.72 11.90
C ASP A 72 -16.24 -12.59 11.69
N GLY A 73 -16.88 -12.54 10.53
CA GLY A 73 -17.75 -11.41 10.18
C GLY A 73 -18.36 -11.54 8.79
N GLU A 74 -19.08 -10.51 8.39
CA GLU A 74 -19.78 -10.44 7.11
C GLU A 74 -19.01 -9.60 6.07
N GLU A 75 -18.49 -10.27 5.05
CA GLU A 75 -17.94 -9.64 3.84
C GLU A 75 -19.07 -9.14 2.94
N CYS A 76 -18.92 -7.95 2.40
CA CYS A 76 -19.83 -7.39 1.41
C CYS A 76 -19.15 -7.32 0.04
N SER A 77 -19.73 -7.98 -0.96
CA SER A 77 -19.14 -8.08 -2.30
C SER A 77 -19.02 -6.73 -3.02
N GLU A 78 -19.87 -5.76 -2.70
CA GLU A 78 -19.86 -4.42 -3.28
C GLU A 78 -20.28 -3.39 -2.24
N VAL A 79 -19.48 -2.34 -2.08
CA VAL A 79 -19.73 -1.28 -1.09
C VAL A 79 -19.68 0.08 -1.74
N ASP A 80 -20.72 0.87 -1.48
CA ASP A 80 -20.72 2.29 -1.75
C ASP A 80 -19.89 3.02 -0.68
N GLN A 81 -18.78 3.63 -1.09
CA GLN A 81 -17.87 4.41 -0.24
C GLN A 81 -17.67 5.80 -0.87
N PRO A 82 -18.59 6.75 -0.64
CA PRO A 82 -18.51 8.06 -1.26
C PRO A 82 -17.31 8.84 -0.75
N CYS A 83 -16.46 9.32 -1.65
CA CYS A 83 -15.42 10.27 -1.30
C CYS A 83 -16.02 11.67 -1.18
N LEU A 84 -15.83 12.30 -0.04
CA LEU A 84 -16.33 13.64 0.25
C LEU A 84 -15.30 14.72 -0.02
N GLU A 85 -14.00 14.38 0.06
CA GLU A 85 -12.89 15.29 -0.18
C GLU A 85 -11.71 14.55 -0.84
N TRP A 86 -11.23 15.08 -1.96
CA TRP A 86 -10.10 14.51 -2.71
C TRP A 86 -8.80 15.26 -2.42
N ALA A 87 -7.71 14.51 -2.30
CA ALA A 87 -6.35 15.06 -2.17
C ALA A 87 -5.77 15.52 -3.50
N ASP A 88 -6.20 14.89 -4.58
CA ASP A 88 -5.64 15.06 -5.91
C ASP A 88 -6.66 15.75 -6.85
N ASP A 89 -6.15 16.40 -7.89
CA ASP A 89 -7.00 17.00 -8.91
C ASP A 89 -7.85 15.94 -9.63
N PRO A 90 -9.06 16.30 -10.10
CA PRO A 90 -9.91 15.38 -10.87
C PRO A 90 -9.19 14.80 -12.07
N GLY A 91 -9.12 13.46 -12.13
CA GLY A 91 -8.43 12.73 -13.22
C GLY A 91 -6.98 12.38 -12.95
N ALA A 92 -6.42 12.74 -11.79
CA ALA A 92 -5.13 12.23 -11.34
C ALA A 92 -5.17 10.70 -11.17
N ASP A 93 -4.05 10.01 -11.38
CA ASP A 93 -3.89 8.60 -11.11
C ASP A 93 -2.64 8.38 -10.23
N PRO A 94 -2.80 7.84 -9.03
CA PRO A 94 -4.06 7.47 -8.38
C PRO A 94 -4.80 8.69 -7.77
N MET A 95 -6.12 8.68 -7.82
CA MET A 95 -6.92 9.62 -7.03
C MET A 95 -7.03 9.15 -5.58
N ARG A 96 -6.56 9.99 -4.65
CA ARG A 96 -6.56 9.72 -3.21
C ARG A 96 -7.68 10.50 -2.54
N CYS A 97 -8.51 9.81 -1.78
CA CYS A 97 -9.58 10.43 -1.00
C CYS A 97 -9.08 10.78 0.39
N LEU A 98 -9.30 12.02 0.83
CA LEU A 98 -8.95 12.48 2.18
C LEU A 98 -10.01 12.10 3.20
N HIS A 99 -11.27 12.23 2.82
CA HIS A 99 -12.40 12.00 3.71
C HIS A 99 -13.49 11.19 3.02
N PHE A 100 -13.83 10.05 3.59
CA PHE A 100 -14.93 9.20 3.13
C PHE A 100 -16.17 9.37 3.99
N GLY A 101 -17.34 9.36 3.35
CA GLY A 101 -18.63 9.23 4.02
C GLY A 101 -18.85 7.82 4.60
N GLU A 102 -20.07 7.58 5.07
CA GLU A 102 -20.48 6.27 5.57
C GLU A 102 -20.46 5.23 4.45
N SER A 103 -19.84 4.10 4.73
CA SER A 103 -19.83 2.95 3.83
C SER A 103 -21.15 2.19 3.92
N ARG A 104 -21.72 1.81 2.78
CA ARG A 104 -22.95 1.01 2.69
C ARG A 104 -22.75 -0.20 1.82
N CYS A 105 -23.15 -1.36 2.31
CA CYS A 105 -23.20 -2.56 1.50
C CYS A 105 -24.32 -2.45 0.48
N VAL A 106 -23.98 -2.48 -0.80
CA VAL A 106 -24.91 -2.48 -1.93
C VAL A 106 -24.92 -3.81 -2.68
N GLY A 107 -23.95 -4.69 -2.39
CA GLY A 107 -23.83 -6.03 -2.91
C GLY A 107 -24.40 -7.09 -1.96
N ARG A 108 -23.84 -8.30 -2.04
CA ARG A 108 -24.24 -9.45 -1.23
C ARG A 108 -23.36 -9.57 0.00
N LEU A 109 -23.99 -9.80 1.17
CA LEU A 109 -23.30 -10.18 2.40
C LEU A 109 -23.01 -11.69 2.40
N THR A 110 -21.81 -12.06 2.80
CA THR A 110 -21.38 -13.45 2.93
C THR A 110 -20.57 -13.58 4.23
N HIS A 111 -21.03 -14.46 5.13
CA HIS A 111 -20.29 -14.73 6.36
C HIS A 111 -18.97 -15.45 6.02
N ALA A 112 -17.88 -14.95 6.57
CA ALA A 112 -16.54 -15.52 6.42
C ALA A 112 -15.89 -15.69 7.79
N ARG A 113 -15.27 -16.87 8.02
CA ARG A 113 -14.49 -17.17 9.22
C ARG A 113 -13.17 -17.83 8.81
N PHE A 114 -12.05 -17.19 9.13
CA PHE A 114 -10.71 -17.63 8.75
C PHE A 114 -9.67 -17.08 9.72
N CYS A 115 -8.43 -17.58 9.60
CA CYS A 115 -7.27 -17.05 10.29
C CYS A 115 -6.39 -16.25 9.33
N ILE A 116 -5.85 -15.13 9.80
CA ILE A 116 -4.93 -14.28 9.02
C ILE A 116 -3.69 -13.94 9.84
N ASP A 117 -2.54 -13.88 9.20
CA ASP A 117 -1.31 -13.39 9.80
C ASP A 117 -1.49 -11.95 10.30
N ARG A 118 -1.10 -11.66 11.55
CA ARG A 118 -1.20 -10.30 12.13
C ARG A 118 -0.32 -9.29 11.45
N TYR A 119 0.81 -9.76 10.90
CA TYR A 119 1.81 -8.95 10.23
C TYR A 119 2.07 -9.53 8.84
N GLU A 120 2.69 -8.72 7.99
CA GLU A 120 3.22 -9.19 6.71
C GLU A 120 4.24 -10.32 6.94
N TYR A 121 4.42 -11.19 5.95
CA TYR A 121 5.40 -12.29 6.04
C TYR A 121 6.81 -11.73 6.34
N PRO A 122 7.55 -12.26 7.33
CA PRO A 122 7.41 -13.59 7.95
C PRO A 122 6.44 -13.67 9.15
N ASN A 123 5.57 -12.70 9.37
CA ASN A 123 4.61 -12.62 10.46
C ASN A 123 5.30 -12.55 11.84
N VAL A 124 6.26 -11.65 11.96
CA VAL A 124 7.02 -11.40 13.18
C VAL A 124 7.02 -9.90 13.46
N ALA A 125 6.50 -9.48 14.61
CA ALA A 125 6.53 -8.08 15.03
C ALA A 125 7.97 -7.53 15.03
N GLY A 126 8.16 -6.34 14.49
CA GLY A 126 9.46 -5.69 14.39
C GLY A 126 10.38 -6.24 13.30
N ALA A 127 10.00 -7.30 12.57
CA ALA A 127 10.73 -7.75 11.39
C ALA A 127 10.37 -6.87 10.17
N ARG A 128 11.26 -6.79 9.18
CA ARG A 128 10.90 -6.20 7.90
C ARG A 128 10.13 -7.21 7.03
N PRO A 129 9.09 -6.79 6.31
CA PRO A 129 8.37 -7.65 5.37
C PRO A 129 9.32 -8.24 4.32
N VAL A 130 9.11 -9.48 3.96
CA VAL A 130 9.81 -10.12 2.85
C VAL A 130 9.18 -9.65 1.54
N VAL A 131 10.00 -9.09 0.67
CA VAL A 131 9.61 -8.64 -0.68
C VAL A 131 10.34 -9.40 -1.78
N MET A 132 10.15 -9.01 -3.05
CA MET A 132 10.78 -9.65 -4.21
C MET A 132 10.40 -11.13 -4.35
N LYS A 133 9.18 -11.49 -3.95
CA LYS A 133 8.61 -12.81 -4.18
C LYS A 133 7.47 -12.71 -5.17
N SER A 134 7.47 -13.60 -6.15
CA SER A 134 6.32 -13.75 -7.05
C SER A 134 5.14 -14.35 -6.28
N TRP A 135 3.93 -14.25 -6.83
CA TRP A 135 2.74 -14.85 -6.26
C TRP A 135 2.91 -16.37 -6.03
N ASP A 136 3.52 -17.08 -7.01
CA ASP A 136 3.80 -18.51 -6.89
C ASP A 136 4.77 -18.81 -5.74
N GLN A 137 5.81 -18.00 -5.58
CA GLN A 137 6.77 -18.15 -4.48
C GLN A 137 6.12 -17.83 -3.13
N ALA A 138 5.31 -16.76 -3.05
CA ALA A 138 4.56 -16.39 -1.86
C ALA A 138 3.57 -17.50 -1.46
N SER A 139 2.83 -18.04 -2.42
CA SER A 139 1.93 -19.18 -2.21
C SER A 139 2.66 -20.40 -1.66
N SER A 140 3.83 -20.73 -2.23
CA SER A 140 4.67 -21.85 -1.77
C SER A 140 5.22 -21.63 -0.35
N LEU A 141 5.59 -20.38 0.00
CA LEU A 141 6.07 -20.02 1.34
C LEU A 141 4.96 -20.11 2.40
N CYS A 142 3.73 -19.75 2.06
CA CYS A 142 2.57 -19.96 2.94
C CYS A 142 2.28 -21.46 3.10
N ALA A 143 2.28 -22.21 1.99
CA ALA A 143 2.02 -23.65 1.99
C ALA A 143 3.04 -24.44 2.83
N ALA A 144 4.32 -24.06 2.80
CA ALA A 144 5.37 -24.65 3.63
C ALA A 144 5.14 -24.49 5.15
N ARG A 145 4.22 -23.59 5.54
CA ARG A 145 3.79 -23.36 6.93
C ARG A 145 2.40 -23.94 7.23
N GLY A 146 1.82 -24.75 6.31
CA GLY A 146 0.46 -25.25 6.44
C GLY A 146 -0.60 -24.16 6.29
N ARG A 147 -0.29 -23.10 5.55
CA ARG A 147 -1.13 -21.92 5.30
C ARG A 147 -1.33 -21.75 3.79
N ARG A 148 -2.06 -20.74 3.39
CA ARG A 148 -2.26 -20.34 2.00
C ARG A 148 -2.17 -18.82 1.86
N LEU A 149 -2.08 -18.29 0.65
CA LEU A 149 -2.34 -16.87 0.44
C LEU A 149 -3.80 -16.56 0.83
N CYS A 150 -4.02 -15.34 1.32
CA CYS A 150 -5.38 -14.85 1.57
C CYS A 150 -6.11 -14.66 0.25
N LYS A 151 -7.42 -14.90 0.25
CA LYS A 151 -8.28 -14.44 -0.84
C LYS A 151 -8.40 -12.93 -0.79
N GLY A 152 -8.69 -12.30 -1.93
CA GLY A 152 -8.92 -10.86 -1.99
C GLY A 152 -10.05 -10.42 -1.06
N SER A 153 -11.16 -11.19 -1.00
CA SER A 153 -12.29 -10.95 -0.10
C SER A 153 -11.93 -11.09 1.38
N GLU A 154 -11.16 -12.12 1.76
CA GLU A 154 -10.67 -12.32 3.14
C GLU A 154 -9.77 -11.18 3.57
N TRP A 155 -8.81 -10.80 2.73
CA TRP A 155 -7.92 -9.69 2.99
C TRP A 155 -8.72 -8.38 3.17
N THR A 156 -9.72 -8.14 2.32
CA THR A 156 -10.59 -6.96 2.40
C THR A 156 -11.33 -6.92 3.73
N LEU A 157 -12.02 -7.99 4.12
CA LEU A 157 -12.74 -8.06 5.39
C LEU A 157 -11.81 -7.84 6.59
N ALA A 158 -10.62 -8.46 6.58
CA ALA A 158 -9.62 -8.28 7.63
C ALA A 158 -9.14 -6.83 7.77
N CYS A 159 -9.08 -6.07 6.65
CA CYS A 159 -8.68 -4.69 6.61
C CYS A 159 -9.80 -3.74 7.06
N GLU A 160 -10.99 -3.85 6.46
CA GLU A 160 -12.07 -2.87 6.60
C GLU A 160 -12.99 -3.13 7.81
N GLY A 161 -12.98 -4.36 8.33
CA GLY A 161 -13.92 -4.76 9.37
C GLY A 161 -15.38 -4.76 8.91
N GLU A 162 -16.30 -5.03 9.84
CA GLU A 162 -17.74 -5.05 9.57
C GLU A 162 -18.32 -3.66 9.28
N GLU A 163 -17.63 -2.59 9.72
CA GLU A 163 -17.98 -1.20 9.39
C GLU A 163 -17.59 -0.80 7.96
N ARG A 164 -16.87 -1.66 7.26
CA ARG A 164 -16.42 -1.44 5.87
C ARG A 164 -15.61 -0.15 5.74
N LEU A 165 -14.67 0.02 6.67
CA LEU A 165 -13.80 1.20 6.70
C LEU A 165 -12.92 1.26 5.45
N PRO A 166 -12.77 2.44 4.82
CA PRO A 166 -11.86 2.59 3.68
C PRO A 166 -10.40 2.39 4.05
N TYR A 167 -10.01 2.76 5.26
CA TYR A 167 -8.69 2.54 5.86
C TYR A 167 -8.82 1.68 7.10
N PRO A 168 -7.81 0.87 7.48
CA PRO A 168 -7.89 0.01 8.66
C PRO A 168 -8.13 0.81 9.96
N TYR A 169 -7.76 2.07 9.98
CA TYR A 169 -7.84 2.98 11.12
C TYR A 169 -9.03 3.95 11.09
N GLY A 170 -9.84 3.95 10.03
CA GLY A 170 -11.01 4.84 9.96
C GLY A 170 -11.41 5.29 8.56
N ARG A 171 -12.07 6.45 8.49
CA ARG A 171 -12.60 7.03 7.24
C ARG A 171 -11.76 8.16 6.69
N ASP A 172 -10.91 8.73 7.51
CA ASP A 172 -10.06 9.86 7.14
C ASP A 172 -8.65 9.37 6.78
N ARG A 173 -8.10 9.84 5.66
CA ARG A 173 -6.72 9.57 5.30
C ARG A 173 -5.78 10.25 6.29
N ASP A 174 -4.95 9.48 6.93
CA ASP A 174 -3.95 9.97 7.88
C ASP A 174 -2.58 9.37 7.54
N ALA A 175 -1.75 10.16 6.85
CA ALA A 175 -0.39 9.76 6.48
C ALA A 175 0.52 9.47 7.69
N SER A 176 0.10 9.85 8.91
CA SER A 176 0.79 9.53 10.16
C SER A 176 0.27 8.26 10.84
N ALA A 177 -0.73 7.59 10.27
CA ALA A 177 -1.25 6.34 10.81
C ALA A 177 -0.51 5.11 10.28
N CYS A 178 -0.15 5.11 9.00
CA CYS A 178 0.52 4.01 8.31
C CYS A 178 1.76 4.50 7.54
N ASN A 179 2.61 3.59 7.12
CA ASN A 179 3.75 3.88 6.26
C ASN A 179 3.28 4.13 4.81
N VAL A 180 2.79 5.33 4.53
CA VAL A 180 2.23 5.78 3.25
C VAL A 180 2.75 7.15 2.86
N ASP A 181 2.50 7.58 1.62
CA ASP A 181 2.78 8.93 1.12
C ASP A 181 4.24 9.38 1.22
N LEU A 182 5.18 8.44 1.37
CA LEU A 182 6.59 8.78 1.32
C LEU A 182 6.98 9.24 -0.09
N PRO A 183 7.83 10.25 -0.23
CA PRO A 183 8.27 10.72 -1.53
C PRO A 183 8.96 9.57 -2.28
N VAL A 184 8.46 9.24 -3.46
CA VAL A 184 9.09 8.24 -4.33
C VAL A 184 10.34 8.85 -4.94
N SER A 185 11.41 8.91 -4.17
CA SER A 185 12.77 9.18 -4.65
C SER A 185 13.52 7.86 -4.79
N GLY A 186 13.16 7.10 -5.79
CA GLY A 186 13.81 5.82 -6.09
C GLY A 186 14.17 5.72 -7.57
N PRO A 187 15.08 4.83 -7.95
CA PRO A 187 15.37 4.60 -9.34
C PRO A 187 14.09 4.17 -10.07
N PHE A 188 13.93 4.64 -11.29
CA PHE A 188 12.83 4.19 -12.16
C PHE A 188 12.78 2.66 -12.19
N PRO A 189 11.60 2.03 -12.27
CA PRO A 189 11.43 0.57 -12.26
C PRO A 189 12.38 -0.17 -13.22
N ARG A 190 12.62 0.38 -14.42
CA ARG A 190 13.59 -0.16 -15.39
C ARG A 190 15.03 -0.26 -14.87
N TRP A 191 15.42 0.54 -13.89
CA TRP A 191 16.76 0.49 -13.31
C TRP A 191 16.89 -0.54 -12.20
N VAL A 192 15.76 -0.96 -11.62
CA VAL A 192 15.70 -2.07 -10.66
C VAL A 192 15.85 -3.39 -11.40
N GLU A 193 15.18 -3.53 -12.56
CA GLU A 193 15.24 -4.72 -13.39
C GLU A 193 16.55 -4.81 -14.20
N HIS A 194 17.06 -3.68 -14.67
CA HIS A 194 18.23 -3.59 -15.53
C HIS A 194 19.12 -2.39 -15.12
N PRO A 195 19.88 -2.51 -14.01
CA PRO A 195 20.74 -1.43 -13.54
C PRO A 195 21.81 -1.10 -14.59
N PRO A 196 22.06 0.19 -14.88
CA PRO A 196 23.15 0.60 -15.75
C PRO A 196 24.49 0.07 -15.22
N LYS A 197 25.34 -0.45 -16.09
CA LYS A 197 26.66 -0.95 -15.68
C LYS A 197 27.45 0.15 -14.98
N GLY A 198 27.97 -0.14 -13.78
CA GLY A 198 28.80 0.77 -13.00
C GLY A 198 28.05 1.81 -12.16
N VAL A 199 26.71 1.83 -12.20
CA VAL A 199 25.89 2.63 -11.29
C VAL A 199 25.39 1.73 -10.18
N GLY A 200 25.90 1.93 -8.97
CA GLY A 200 25.34 1.33 -7.77
C GLY A 200 23.96 1.95 -7.54
N VAL A 201 22.89 1.21 -7.85
CA VAL A 201 21.53 1.63 -7.50
C VAL A 201 21.35 1.34 -6.01
N SER A 202 21.55 2.38 -5.20
CA SER A 202 21.14 2.31 -3.79
C SER A 202 19.62 2.43 -3.76
N LEU A 203 18.94 1.29 -3.61
CA LEU A 203 17.52 1.28 -3.29
C LEU A 203 17.41 1.70 -1.83
N VAL A 204 16.78 2.84 -1.60
CA VAL A 204 16.38 3.20 -0.23
C VAL A 204 15.28 2.23 0.18
N ASP A 205 15.55 1.49 1.25
CA ASP A 205 14.57 0.56 1.82
C ASP A 205 13.58 1.33 2.70
N TRP A 206 12.46 1.72 2.13
CA TRP A 206 11.39 2.46 2.79
C TRP A 206 10.41 1.57 3.57
N ARG A 207 10.62 0.26 3.58
CA ARG A 207 9.79 -0.64 4.39
C ARG A 207 9.98 -0.32 5.87
N ALA A 208 8.89 -0.06 6.55
CA ALA A 208 8.84 -0.05 8.01
C ALA A 208 8.98 -1.48 8.56
N ARG A 209 9.27 -1.61 9.82
CA ARG A 209 9.18 -2.88 10.53
C ARG A 209 7.71 -3.19 10.80
N SER A 210 7.28 -4.41 10.59
CA SER A 210 5.88 -4.82 10.80
C SER A 210 5.41 -4.46 12.21
N GLY A 211 4.31 -3.72 12.31
CA GLY A 211 3.75 -3.19 13.55
C GLY A 211 4.46 -1.96 14.13
N GLU A 212 5.40 -1.35 13.41
CA GLU A 212 6.06 -0.11 13.84
C GLU A 212 5.10 1.08 13.88
N TRP A 213 4.12 1.07 12.99
CA TRP A 213 3.07 2.07 12.93
C TRP A 213 1.87 1.58 13.78
N GLU A 214 1.90 1.86 15.10
CA GLU A 214 0.92 1.34 16.06
C GLU A 214 -0.54 1.64 15.71
N ARG A 215 -0.80 2.74 15.00
CA ARG A 215 -2.15 3.11 14.55
C ARG A 215 -2.56 2.45 13.24
N CYS A 216 -1.62 1.85 12.50
CA CYS A 216 -1.90 1.10 11.28
C CYS A 216 -2.44 -0.28 11.61
N VAL A 217 -3.58 -0.34 12.26
CA VAL A 217 -4.20 -1.58 12.76
C VAL A 217 -5.68 -1.62 12.41
N SER A 218 -6.13 -2.76 11.90
CA SER A 218 -7.53 -2.99 11.54
C SER A 218 -8.39 -3.32 12.75
N PRO A 219 -9.74 -3.30 12.62
CA PRO A 219 -10.65 -3.73 13.68
C PRO A 219 -10.41 -5.15 14.19
N TYR A 220 -9.81 -6.02 13.39
CA TYR A 220 -9.43 -7.38 13.78
C TYR A 220 -8.01 -7.50 14.37
N GLY A 221 -7.30 -6.38 14.57
CA GLY A 221 -5.95 -6.37 15.12
C GLY A 221 -4.88 -6.84 14.13
N VAL A 222 -5.12 -6.67 12.84
CA VAL A 222 -4.17 -6.95 11.76
C VAL A 222 -3.44 -5.65 11.40
N TYR A 223 -2.11 -5.68 11.40
CA TYR A 223 -1.26 -4.52 11.19
C TYR A 223 -0.86 -4.35 9.72
N ASP A 224 -0.55 -3.10 9.37
CA ASP A 224 0.06 -2.71 8.10
C ASP A 224 -0.75 -3.14 6.86
N MET A 225 -2.10 -3.15 7.00
CA MET A 225 -3.02 -3.55 5.93
C MET A 225 -3.09 -2.50 4.80
N THR A 226 -2.63 -1.28 5.03
CA THR A 226 -2.49 -0.25 4.00
C THR A 226 -1.12 0.39 4.10
N GLY A 227 -0.47 0.62 2.94
CA GLY A 227 0.91 1.08 2.89
C GLY A 227 1.91 -0.03 3.19
N ASN A 228 3.10 0.35 3.54
CA ASN A 228 4.28 -0.47 3.77
C ASN A 228 4.65 -1.31 2.54
N VAL A 229 4.02 -2.45 2.27
CA VAL A 229 4.20 -3.22 1.03
C VAL A 229 2.86 -3.62 0.42
N ASP A 230 2.76 -3.57 -0.90
CA ASP A 230 1.65 -4.19 -1.63
C ASP A 230 1.63 -5.70 -1.37
N GLU A 231 0.47 -6.30 -1.18
CA GLU A 231 0.38 -7.69 -0.76
C GLU A 231 -0.28 -8.60 -1.78
N TRP A 232 0.43 -9.68 -2.13
CA TRP A 232 -0.14 -10.74 -2.96
C TRP A 232 -1.35 -11.39 -2.30
N VAL A 233 -2.44 -11.45 -3.05
CA VAL A 233 -3.67 -12.18 -2.70
C VAL A 233 -4.11 -13.07 -3.86
N VAL A 234 -5.02 -14.00 -3.58
CA VAL A 234 -5.75 -14.74 -4.61
C VAL A 234 -6.82 -13.84 -5.20
N ASN A 235 -6.75 -13.57 -6.50
CA ASN A 235 -7.83 -12.93 -7.23
C ASN A 235 -8.91 -13.96 -7.55
N GLU A 236 -10.02 -13.91 -6.85
CA GLU A 236 -11.09 -14.90 -6.90
C GLU A 236 -11.85 -14.89 -8.24
N SER A 237 -11.79 -13.78 -8.99
CA SER A 237 -12.33 -13.74 -10.35
C SER A 237 -11.48 -14.53 -11.35
N GLY A 238 -10.19 -14.71 -11.06
CA GLY A 238 -9.23 -15.34 -11.95
C GLY A 238 -8.86 -14.54 -13.20
N HIS A 239 -9.43 -13.33 -13.38
CA HIS A 239 -9.19 -12.50 -14.55
C HIS A 239 -8.54 -11.17 -14.21
N PRO A 240 -7.56 -10.71 -15.02
CA PRO A 240 -6.88 -11.45 -16.09
C PRO A 240 -5.94 -12.52 -15.56
N PHE A 241 -5.58 -12.48 -14.25
CA PHE A 241 -4.68 -13.40 -13.58
C PHE A 241 -5.26 -13.87 -12.24
N ALA A 242 -4.84 -15.05 -11.77
CA ALA A 242 -5.18 -15.55 -10.43
C ALA A 242 -4.56 -14.73 -9.29
N SER A 243 -3.58 -13.87 -9.60
CA SER A 243 -2.88 -12.98 -8.69
C SER A 243 -3.55 -11.61 -8.62
N GLY A 244 -3.57 -11.03 -7.43
CA GLY A 244 -3.96 -9.66 -7.19
C GLY A 244 -3.03 -9.01 -6.16
N LEU A 245 -2.97 -7.69 -6.13
CA LEU A 245 -2.24 -6.89 -5.15
C LEU A 245 -3.19 -5.98 -4.39
N LYS A 246 -3.02 -5.89 -3.08
CA LYS A 246 -3.83 -5.08 -2.18
C LYS A 246 -3.00 -4.29 -1.19
N GLY A 247 -3.61 -3.21 -0.67
CA GLY A 247 -3.05 -2.39 0.40
C GLY A 247 -2.28 -1.18 -0.08
N GLY A 248 -1.60 -1.27 -1.21
CA GLY A 248 -0.64 -0.27 -1.64
C GLY A 248 0.70 -0.42 -0.89
N TYR A 249 1.65 0.44 -1.19
CA TYR A 249 2.98 0.42 -0.57
C TYR A 249 3.30 1.81 0.01
N TRP A 250 4.48 2.00 0.55
CA TRP A 250 4.92 3.25 1.20
C TRP A 250 4.81 4.53 0.36
N GLY A 251 4.63 4.44 -0.97
CA GLY A 251 4.53 5.59 -1.87
C GLY A 251 3.15 6.24 -1.91
N PRO A 252 2.99 7.35 -2.64
CA PRO A 252 1.73 8.08 -2.77
C PRO A 252 0.77 7.36 -3.73
N VAL A 253 0.19 6.25 -3.30
CA VAL A 253 -0.77 5.43 -4.05
C VAL A 253 -2.13 5.40 -3.35
N ARG A 254 -3.08 4.63 -3.88
CA ARG A 254 -4.46 4.58 -3.38
C ARG A 254 -4.68 3.83 -2.06
N ASP A 255 -3.66 3.50 -1.32
CA ASP A 255 -3.62 2.82 -0.01
C ASP A 255 -4.97 2.68 0.72
N ARG A 256 -5.84 1.75 0.28
CA ARG A 256 -7.16 1.51 0.85
C ARG A 256 -7.45 0.02 0.93
N CYS A 257 -8.44 -0.36 1.76
CA CYS A 257 -8.81 -1.77 1.97
C CYS A 257 -9.39 -2.43 0.71
N ARG A 258 -10.21 -1.74 -0.09
CA ARG A 258 -10.96 -2.38 -1.18
C ARG A 258 -10.25 -2.50 -2.52
N PRO A 259 -9.52 -1.50 -3.02
CA PRO A 259 -8.87 -1.60 -4.32
C PRO A 259 -7.99 -2.83 -4.44
N MET A 260 -7.98 -3.44 -5.61
CA MET A 260 -7.09 -4.53 -5.98
C MET A 260 -6.49 -4.28 -7.37
N THR A 261 -5.19 -4.39 -7.49
CA THR A 261 -4.48 -4.35 -8.77
C THR A 261 -4.37 -5.76 -9.32
N VAL A 262 -4.86 -5.99 -10.53
CA VAL A 262 -4.85 -7.31 -11.20
C VAL A 262 -4.02 -7.30 -12.50
N ALA A 263 -3.08 -6.35 -12.61
CA ALA A 263 -2.29 -6.13 -13.82
C ALA A 263 -1.06 -7.04 -13.95
N HIS A 264 -0.73 -7.81 -12.92
CA HIS A 264 0.49 -8.60 -12.87
C HIS A 264 0.18 -10.09 -12.78
N ASP A 265 0.88 -10.90 -13.56
CA ASP A 265 0.75 -12.35 -13.52
C ASP A 265 1.42 -12.97 -12.29
N THR A 266 1.29 -14.29 -12.13
CA THR A 266 1.79 -15.02 -10.96
C THR A 266 3.32 -15.11 -10.88
N LYS A 267 4.05 -14.73 -11.93
CA LYS A 267 5.52 -14.75 -12.01
C LYS A 267 6.15 -13.40 -11.68
N PHE A 268 5.37 -12.32 -11.74
CA PHE A 268 5.85 -10.98 -11.44
C PHE A 268 6.37 -10.87 -10.00
N ALA A 269 7.45 -10.13 -9.81
CA ALA A 269 8.01 -9.84 -8.50
C ALA A 269 8.62 -8.43 -8.51
N PHE A 270 8.42 -7.68 -7.44
CA PHE A 270 8.93 -6.32 -7.35
C PHE A 270 9.35 -5.97 -5.91
N TYR A 271 10.20 -4.96 -5.75
CA TYR A 271 10.81 -4.62 -4.45
C TYR A 271 9.83 -4.05 -3.42
N GLN A 272 8.66 -3.61 -3.85
CA GLN A 272 7.59 -3.08 -3.00
C GLN A 272 6.45 -4.07 -2.76
N ILE A 273 6.59 -5.32 -3.21
CA ILE A 273 5.55 -6.34 -3.11
C ILE A 273 5.97 -7.41 -2.11
N GLY A 274 5.16 -7.55 -1.09
CA GLY A 274 5.20 -8.58 -0.07
C GLY A 274 3.96 -9.46 -0.09
N PHE A 275 3.62 -10.07 1.05
CA PHE A 275 2.42 -10.89 1.22
C PHE A 275 2.22 -11.22 2.70
N ARG A 276 1.01 -11.69 3.03
CA ARG A 276 0.71 -12.39 4.29
C ARG A 276 -0.05 -13.67 4.02
N CYS A 277 -0.09 -14.58 4.99
CA CYS A 277 -0.76 -15.85 4.83
C CYS A 277 -2.09 -15.87 5.58
N CYS A 278 -3.02 -16.66 5.06
CA CYS A 278 -4.27 -17.03 5.70
C CYS A 278 -4.33 -18.55 5.94
N ALA A 279 -5.25 -18.97 6.79
CA ALA A 279 -5.59 -20.36 7.00
C ALA A 279 -7.09 -20.48 7.29
N ASP A 280 -7.65 -21.66 7.05
CA ASP A 280 -9.03 -21.91 7.43
C ASP A 280 -9.14 -21.95 8.95
N ALA A 281 -10.14 -21.27 9.50
CA ALA A 281 -10.36 -21.32 10.95
C ALA A 281 -10.81 -22.73 11.38
N PRO A 282 -10.34 -23.22 12.53
CA PRO A 282 -10.87 -24.46 13.10
C PRO A 282 -12.38 -24.35 13.26
N ARG A 283 -13.09 -25.43 12.93
CA ARG A 283 -14.55 -25.49 13.15
C ARG A 283 -14.82 -25.44 14.63
N ALA A 284 -15.73 -24.57 15.06
CA ALA A 284 -16.28 -24.65 16.40
C ALA A 284 -16.88 -26.06 16.60
N LYS A 285 -16.47 -26.74 17.67
CA LYS A 285 -17.02 -28.08 18.01
C LYS A 285 -18.40 -27.94 18.57
#